data_57d2cc7f780185cf146f02d4763b6a42
#
_entry.id   57d2cc7f780185cf146f02d4763b6a42
#
_cell.length_a   1.000
_cell.length_b   1.000
_cell.length_c   1.000
_cell.angle_alpha   90.00
_cell.angle_beta   90.00
_cell.angle_gamma   90.00
#
_symmetry.space_group_name_H-M   'P 1'
#
loop_
_entity.id
_entity.type
_entity.pdbx_description
1 polymer ?
#
loop_
_entity_poly.entity_id
_entity_poly.type
_entity_poly.pdbx_seq_one_letter_code
_entity_poly.pdbx_strand_id
1 'polypeptide(L)'
;MTRKEKKARKKLHSTRQRMGIDQFTEYGLKAGKSELVFFLIQPDNLSVLSEEGIRGRVRALTELLHSTESVRMLAVDSRESFQRNKDWYSRRSAQEELPAIRELLRQDAAHLDDIQATTASAREFALVFEMDRQREENVRSQVSRLEKSIRDRGFHVRRAGEQDLMRLLAVYYANDVTTEIFDRFDGESCVTNG
;
A
#
# COMPACT_ATOMS: atom_id res chain seq x y z
N MET A 1 8.86 -30.70 24.79
CA MET A 1 8.46 -29.84 23.66
C MET A 1 9.71 -29.32 22.98
N THR A 2 9.98 -29.70 21.74
CA THR A 2 11.18 -29.34 21.01
C THR A 2 11.14 -27.88 20.55
N ARG A 3 12.31 -27.28 20.29
CA ARG A 3 12.42 -25.90 19.76
C ARG A 3 11.63 -25.71 18.44
N LYS A 4 11.52 -26.78 17.63
CA LYS A 4 10.71 -26.84 16.41
C LYS A 4 9.20 -26.79 16.70
N GLU A 5 8.72 -27.52 17.70
CA GLU A 5 7.33 -27.53 18.12
C GLU A 5 6.90 -26.19 18.74
N LYS A 6 7.78 -25.56 19.55
CA LYS A 6 7.57 -24.20 20.07
C LYS A 6 7.47 -23.17 18.94
N LYS A 7 8.33 -23.28 17.90
CA LYS A 7 8.34 -22.38 16.74
C LYS A 7 7.11 -22.61 15.86
N ALA A 8 6.67 -23.86 15.69
CA ALA A 8 5.45 -24.21 14.97
C ALA A 8 4.19 -23.70 15.68
N ARG A 9 4.14 -23.85 17.03
CA ARG A 9 3.02 -23.36 17.85
C ARG A 9 2.94 -21.83 17.90
N LYS A 10 4.07 -21.12 17.93
CA LYS A 10 4.12 -19.65 17.80
C LYS A 10 3.63 -19.20 16.41
N LYS A 11 3.97 -19.95 15.34
CA LYS A 11 3.47 -19.68 14.00
C LYS A 11 1.95 -19.82 13.89
N LEU A 12 1.35 -20.80 14.56
CA LEU A 12 -0.09 -21.10 14.55
C LEU A 12 -0.98 -20.01 15.19
N HIS A 13 -0.40 -19.04 15.90
CA HIS A 13 -1.14 -17.98 16.58
C HIS A 13 -0.74 -16.56 16.15
N SER A 14 0.05 -16.41 15.09
CA SER A 14 0.42 -15.08 14.60
C SER A 14 -0.79 -14.40 13.94
N THR A 15 -0.89 -13.08 14.10
CA THR A 15 -1.90 -12.25 13.45
C THR A 15 -1.90 -12.47 11.93
N ARG A 16 -0.73 -12.61 11.34
CA ARG A 16 -0.52 -12.88 9.91
C ARG A 16 -1.22 -14.17 9.45
N GLN A 17 -1.15 -15.24 10.26
CA GLN A 17 -1.87 -16.49 9.93
C GLN A 17 -3.38 -16.36 10.06
N ARG A 18 -3.86 -15.57 11.03
CA ARG A 18 -5.30 -15.26 11.15
C ARG A 18 -5.81 -14.48 9.95
N MET A 19 -4.95 -13.66 9.33
CA MET A 19 -5.22 -12.97 8.07
C MET A 19 -5.13 -13.88 6.84
N GLY A 20 -4.70 -15.14 6.99
CA GLY A 20 -4.45 -16.05 5.87
C GLY A 20 -3.21 -15.74 5.07
N ILE A 21 -2.30 -14.92 5.60
CA ILE A 21 -1.06 -14.50 4.93
C ILE A 21 0.09 -15.37 5.42
N ASP A 22 0.71 -16.13 4.51
CA ASP A 22 1.88 -16.96 4.84
C ASP A 22 3.15 -16.12 4.91
N GLN A 23 3.42 -15.33 3.86
CA GLN A 23 4.63 -14.49 3.75
C GLN A 23 4.50 -13.41 2.68
N PHE A 24 5.33 -12.38 2.78
CA PHE A 24 5.61 -11.46 1.69
C PHE A 24 6.54 -12.14 0.69
N THR A 25 6.31 -11.93 -0.60
CA THR A 25 7.11 -12.45 -1.69
C THR A 25 7.68 -11.32 -2.55
N GLU A 26 8.51 -11.65 -3.52
CA GLU A 26 9.00 -10.66 -4.49
C GLU A 26 7.85 -9.98 -5.27
N TYR A 27 6.75 -10.70 -5.49
CA TYR A 27 5.64 -10.21 -6.34
C TYR A 27 4.42 -9.73 -5.55
N GLY A 28 4.29 -10.13 -4.28
CA GLY A 28 3.12 -9.76 -3.51
C GLY A 28 2.99 -10.50 -2.17
N LEU A 29 1.83 -11.12 -1.93
CA LEU A 29 1.53 -11.88 -0.72
C LEU A 29 1.23 -13.33 -1.06
N LYS A 30 1.88 -14.25 -0.36
CA LYS A 30 1.52 -15.66 -0.40
C LYS A 30 0.35 -15.92 0.56
N ALA A 31 -0.73 -16.48 0.02
CA ALA A 31 -1.91 -16.93 0.74
C ALA A 31 -2.24 -18.38 0.34
N GLY A 32 -1.81 -19.35 1.14
CA GLY A 32 -1.97 -20.77 0.84
C GLY A 32 -1.27 -21.19 -0.45
N LYS A 33 -2.05 -21.62 -1.46
CA LYS A 33 -1.53 -22.02 -2.77
C LYS A 33 -1.44 -20.87 -3.76
N SER A 34 -2.05 -19.75 -3.47
CA SER A 34 -2.12 -18.57 -4.34
C SER A 34 -1.11 -17.53 -3.97
N GLU A 35 -0.74 -16.71 -4.94
CA GLU A 35 -0.02 -15.47 -4.77
C GLU A 35 -0.90 -14.30 -5.15
N LEU A 36 -1.06 -13.35 -4.24
CA LEU A 36 -1.81 -12.12 -4.47
C LEU A 36 -0.85 -11.03 -4.89
N VAL A 37 -0.99 -10.57 -6.12
CA VAL A 37 -0.18 -9.49 -6.70
C VAL A 37 -1.00 -8.21 -6.71
N PHE A 38 -0.40 -7.13 -6.23
CA PHE A 38 -1.05 -5.83 -6.08
C PHE A 38 -0.43 -4.81 -7.03
N PHE A 39 -1.28 -4.15 -7.80
CA PHE A 39 -0.92 -3.00 -8.62
C PHE A 39 -1.61 -1.75 -8.06
N LEU A 40 -0.81 -0.82 -7.53
CA LEU A 40 -1.31 0.48 -7.09
C LEU A 40 -1.64 1.34 -8.29
N ILE A 41 -2.84 1.90 -8.32
CA ILE A 41 -3.30 2.79 -9.37
C ILE A 41 -3.06 4.24 -8.92
N GLN A 42 -2.40 5.01 -9.76
CA GLN A 42 -2.40 6.46 -9.63
C GLN A 42 -3.67 7.00 -10.30
N PRO A 43 -4.60 7.58 -9.55
CA PRO A 43 -5.84 8.09 -10.13
C PRO A 43 -5.57 9.29 -11.03
N ASP A 44 -6.28 9.36 -12.15
CA ASP A 44 -6.30 10.55 -12.99
C ASP A 44 -7.21 11.62 -12.38
N ASN A 45 -6.88 12.88 -12.59
CA ASN A 45 -7.78 13.97 -12.25
C ASN A 45 -8.90 14.05 -13.30
N LEU A 46 -10.07 13.51 -12.94
CA LEU A 46 -11.23 13.49 -13.84
C LEU A 46 -11.78 14.87 -14.16
N SER A 47 -11.50 15.89 -13.33
CA SER A 47 -12.00 17.25 -13.54
C SER A 47 -11.41 17.94 -14.78
N VAL A 48 -10.25 17.45 -15.27
CA VAL A 48 -9.58 17.99 -16.46
C VAL A 48 -9.87 17.19 -17.72
N LEU A 49 -10.61 16.08 -17.61
CA LEU A 49 -10.95 15.23 -18.75
C LEU A 49 -12.29 15.67 -19.36
N SER A 50 -12.37 15.54 -20.70
CA SER A 50 -13.65 15.66 -21.41
C SER A 50 -14.57 14.47 -21.07
N GLU A 51 -15.86 14.63 -21.32
CA GLU A 51 -16.84 13.55 -21.13
C GLU A 51 -16.46 12.28 -21.91
N GLU A 52 -15.97 12.43 -23.14
CA GLU A 52 -15.48 11.31 -23.94
C GLU A 52 -14.24 10.66 -23.32
N GLY A 53 -13.34 11.45 -22.73
CA GLY A 53 -12.17 10.98 -22.00
C GLY A 53 -12.58 10.12 -20.79
N ILE A 54 -13.57 10.58 -20.01
CA ILE A 54 -14.12 9.83 -18.89
C ILE A 54 -14.77 8.52 -19.35
N ARG A 55 -15.60 8.56 -20.40
CA ARG A 55 -16.23 7.37 -21.00
C ARG A 55 -15.18 6.37 -21.51
N GLY A 56 -14.10 6.88 -22.11
CA GLY A 56 -12.96 6.07 -22.54
C GLY A 56 -12.29 5.34 -21.37
N ARG A 57 -12.08 6.02 -20.23
CA ARG A 57 -11.51 5.41 -19.01
C ARG A 57 -12.42 4.33 -18.43
N VAL A 58 -13.73 4.59 -18.36
CA VAL A 58 -14.70 3.59 -17.87
C VAL A 58 -14.68 2.35 -18.76
N ARG A 59 -14.67 2.52 -20.08
CA ARG A 59 -14.61 1.41 -21.05
C ARG A 59 -13.31 0.60 -20.87
N ALA A 60 -12.17 1.28 -20.78
CA ALA A 60 -10.87 0.64 -20.59
C ALA A 60 -10.81 -0.18 -19.29
N LEU A 61 -11.38 0.33 -18.20
CA LEU A 61 -11.49 -0.42 -16.93
C LEU A 61 -12.41 -1.64 -17.09
N THR A 62 -13.55 -1.47 -17.72
CA THR A 62 -14.49 -2.56 -17.99
C THR A 62 -13.83 -3.69 -18.81
N GLU A 63 -13.11 -3.33 -19.86
CA GLU A 63 -12.35 -4.29 -20.68
C GLU A 63 -11.25 -5.00 -19.88
N LEU A 64 -10.54 -4.28 -19.01
CA LEU A 64 -9.54 -4.88 -18.12
C LEU A 64 -10.17 -5.91 -17.20
N LEU A 65 -11.27 -5.55 -16.54
CA LEU A 65 -11.98 -6.44 -15.62
C LEU A 65 -12.54 -7.68 -16.32
N HIS A 66 -13.05 -7.53 -17.55
CA HIS A 66 -13.54 -8.66 -18.35
C HIS A 66 -12.43 -9.55 -18.90
N SER A 67 -11.23 -9.00 -19.14
CA SER A 67 -10.10 -9.77 -19.68
C SER A 67 -9.38 -10.64 -18.67
N THR A 68 -9.79 -10.60 -17.41
CA THR A 68 -9.08 -11.25 -16.30
C THR A 68 -10.05 -12.07 -15.45
N GLU A 69 -9.77 -13.35 -15.25
CA GLU A 69 -10.67 -14.29 -14.54
C GLU A 69 -10.79 -14.01 -13.05
N SER A 70 -9.73 -13.47 -12.42
CA SER A 70 -9.71 -13.22 -10.98
C SER A 70 -9.01 -11.90 -10.68
N VAL A 71 -9.77 -10.81 -10.71
CA VAL A 71 -9.32 -9.49 -10.31
C VAL A 71 -10.25 -8.93 -9.23
N ARG A 72 -9.65 -8.32 -8.20
CA ARG A 72 -10.37 -7.57 -7.17
C ARG A 72 -9.88 -6.14 -7.21
N MET A 73 -10.79 -5.20 -7.08
CA MET A 73 -10.46 -3.78 -6.91
C MET A 73 -10.56 -3.45 -5.43
N LEU A 74 -9.48 -2.94 -4.87
CA LEU A 74 -9.39 -2.49 -3.50
C LEU A 74 -9.37 -0.96 -3.51
N ALA A 75 -10.26 -0.35 -2.76
CA ALA A 75 -10.25 1.07 -2.45
C ALA A 75 -10.12 1.21 -0.93
N VAL A 76 -9.07 1.84 -0.46
CA VAL A 76 -8.82 2.05 0.96
C VAL A 76 -8.67 3.55 1.22
N ASP A 77 -9.31 4.02 2.28
CA ASP A 77 -9.16 5.38 2.76
C ASP A 77 -8.14 5.37 3.89
N SER A 78 -7.05 6.09 3.71
CA SER A 78 -6.04 6.30 4.75
C SER A 78 -6.04 7.77 5.17
N ARG A 79 -5.57 8.02 6.38
CA ARG A 79 -5.21 9.39 6.76
C ARG A 79 -3.88 9.75 6.09
N GLU A 80 -3.85 10.89 5.43
CA GLU A 80 -2.62 11.39 4.86
C GLU A 80 -1.64 11.75 5.99
N SER A 81 -0.39 11.28 5.88
CA SER A 81 0.64 11.57 6.86
C SER A 81 1.65 12.53 6.26
N PHE A 82 1.78 13.70 6.84
CA PHE A 82 2.83 14.66 6.49
C PHE A 82 4.08 14.53 7.37
N GLN A 83 4.25 13.40 8.06
CA GLN A 83 5.36 13.22 9.02
C GLN A 83 6.74 13.45 8.37
N ARG A 84 6.95 12.94 7.15
CA ARG A 84 8.20 13.17 6.40
C ARG A 84 8.47 14.64 6.13
N ASN A 85 7.43 15.38 5.78
CA ASN A 85 7.52 16.81 5.54
C ASN A 85 7.84 17.54 6.84
N LYS A 86 7.15 17.20 7.94
CA LYS A 86 7.40 17.77 9.27
C LYS A 86 8.83 17.46 9.76
N ASP A 87 9.33 16.26 9.55
CA ASP A 87 10.71 15.89 9.87
C ASP A 87 11.72 16.67 9.03
N TRP A 88 11.40 16.96 7.78
CA TRP A 88 12.24 17.83 6.93
C TRP A 88 12.25 19.26 7.44
N TYR A 89 11.08 19.85 7.74
CA TYR A 89 10.98 21.19 8.29
C TYR A 89 11.72 21.32 9.62
N SER A 90 11.58 20.33 10.51
CA SER A 90 12.28 20.30 11.80
C SER A 90 13.79 20.28 11.63
N ARG A 91 14.31 19.41 10.75
CA ARG A 91 15.75 19.35 10.45
C ARG A 91 16.25 20.63 9.81
N ARG A 92 15.50 21.20 8.87
CA ARG A 92 15.87 22.45 8.19
C ARG A 92 15.86 23.63 9.15
N SER A 93 14.86 23.73 10.01
CA SER A 93 14.75 24.76 11.04
C SER A 93 15.92 24.70 12.05
N ALA A 94 16.36 23.49 12.42
CA ALA A 94 17.49 23.31 13.33
C ALA A 94 18.84 23.77 12.74
N GLN A 95 18.97 23.74 11.40
CA GLN A 95 20.17 24.15 10.66
C GLN A 95 20.14 25.62 10.22
N GLU A 96 18.99 26.28 10.35
CA GLU A 96 18.83 27.68 9.89
C GLU A 96 19.35 28.69 10.90
N GLU A 97 20.19 29.60 10.46
CA GLU A 97 20.79 30.62 11.30
C GLU A 97 19.91 31.88 11.45
N LEU A 98 19.13 32.19 10.40
CA LEU A 98 18.28 33.38 10.40
C LEU A 98 16.99 33.17 11.17
N PRO A 99 16.72 33.91 12.26
CA PRO A 99 15.53 33.73 13.08
C PRO A 99 14.20 33.85 12.31
N ALA A 100 14.15 34.79 11.34
CA ALA A 100 12.96 35.02 10.54
C ALA A 100 12.63 33.81 9.65
N ILE A 101 13.62 33.15 9.05
CA ILE A 101 13.45 31.97 8.23
C ILE A 101 13.09 30.77 9.12
N ARG A 102 13.70 30.65 10.30
CA ARG A 102 13.36 29.60 11.26
C ARG A 102 11.90 29.67 11.69
N GLU A 103 11.40 30.88 11.94
CA GLU A 103 10.00 31.07 12.30
C GLU A 103 9.05 30.71 11.14
N LEU A 104 9.40 31.09 9.91
CA LEU A 104 8.63 30.73 8.72
C LEU A 104 8.55 29.18 8.55
N LEU A 105 9.67 28.47 8.71
CA LEU A 105 9.70 26.99 8.65
C LEU A 105 8.83 26.35 9.75
N ARG A 106 8.75 26.96 10.93
CA ARG A 106 7.85 26.50 12.00
C ARG A 106 6.37 26.72 11.66
N GLN A 107 6.04 27.86 11.06
CA GLN A 107 4.69 28.16 10.60
C GLN A 107 4.25 27.20 9.50
N ASP A 108 5.12 26.93 8.53
CA ASP A 108 4.85 25.94 7.48
C ASP A 108 4.61 24.53 8.06
N ALA A 109 5.42 24.13 9.05
CA ALA A 109 5.23 22.83 9.71
C ALA A 109 3.89 22.77 10.48
N ALA A 110 3.49 23.85 11.15
CA ALA A 110 2.21 23.96 11.84
C ALA A 110 1.02 23.93 10.86
N HIS A 111 1.18 24.59 9.69
CA HIS A 111 0.15 24.54 8.63
C HIS A 111 -0.09 23.13 8.08
N LEU A 112 0.95 22.28 8.03
CA LEU A 112 0.76 20.86 7.67
C LEU A 112 -0.11 20.11 8.69
N ASP A 113 -0.04 20.46 9.98
CA ASP A 113 -0.91 19.88 11.00
C ASP A 113 -2.37 20.29 10.78
N ASP A 114 -2.63 21.55 10.43
CA ASP A 114 -3.97 22.05 10.11
C ASP A 114 -4.54 21.36 8.86
N ILE A 115 -3.73 21.20 7.80
CA ILE A 115 -4.12 20.47 6.60
C ILE A 115 -4.42 19.01 6.95
N GLN A 116 -3.56 18.36 7.71
CA GLN A 116 -3.76 16.96 8.12
C GLN A 116 -5.05 16.77 8.93
N ALA A 117 -5.41 17.74 9.76
CA ALA A 117 -6.65 17.71 10.54
C ALA A 117 -7.91 17.90 9.68
N THR A 118 -7.81 18.66 8.59
CA THR A 118 -8.96 19.05 7.76
C THR A 118 -9.14 18.18 6.51
N THR A 119 -8.07 17.66 5.91
CA THR A 119 -8.09 16.90 4.64
C THR A 119 -7.91 15.40 4.82
N ALA A 120 -8.39 14.87 5.87
CA ALA A 120 -8.09 13.60 6.53
C ALA A 120 -8.15 12.29 5.70
N SER A 121 -8.43 12.27 4.39
CA SER A 121 -8.47 10.99 3.67
C SER A 121 -7.78 11.04 2.31
N ALA A 122 -6.67 10.32 2.20
CA ALA A 122 -6.11 9.92 0.91
C ALA A 122 -6.72 8.57 0.51
N ARG A 123 -7.42 8.52 -0.61
CA ARG A 123 -7.96 7.28 -1.14
C ARG A 123 -6.94 6.62 -2.05
N GLU A 124 -6.60 5.38 -1.73
CA GLU A 124 -5.73 4.56 -2.56
C GLU A 124 -6.53 3.47 -3.27
N PHE A 125 -6.15 3.22 -4.51
CA PHE A 125 -6.75 2.17 -5.32
C PHE A 125 -5.70 1.14 -5.68
N ALA A 126 -6.06 -0.13 -5.55
CA ALA A 126 -5.23 -1.23 -5.98
C ALA A 126 -6.04 -2.25 -6.78
N LEU A 127 -5.44 -2.82 -7.82
CA LEU A 127 -5.92 -4.03 -8.47
C LEU A 127 -5.17 -5.21 -7.87
N VAL A 128 -5.93 -6.20 -7.41
CA VAL A 128 -5.39 -7.40 -6.78
C VAL A 128 -5.70 -8.58 -7.67
N PHE A 129 -4.65 -9.26 -8.12
CA PHE A 129 -4.73 -10.46 -8.97
C PHE A 129 -4.31 -11.68 -8.17
N GLU A 130 -5.09 -12.74 -8.27
CA GLU A 130 -4.77 -14.03 -7.69
C GLU A 130 -4.10 -14.93 -8.72
N MET A 131 -2.90 -15.40 -8.41
CA MET A 131 -2.10 -16.25 -9.28
C MET A 131 -1.86 -17.61 -8.64
N ASP A 132 -1.95 -18.67 -9.42
CA ASP A 132 -1.59 -20.02 -8.98
C ASP A 132 -0.06 -20.17 -8.99
N ARG A 133 0.50 -20.48 -7.82
CA ARG A 133 1.96 -20.69 -7.64
C ARG A 133 2.49 -22.01 -8.15
N GLN A 134 1.64 -22.96 -8.51
CA GLN A 134 2.10 -24.27 -8.98
C GLN A 134 2.94 -24.19 -10.27
N ARG A 135 2.99 -23.00 -10.87
CA ARG A 135 3.77 -22.68 -12.09
C ARG A 135 4.72 -21.54 -11.84
N GLU A 136 5.73 -21.71 -10.96
CA GLU A 136 6.66 -20.63 -10.55
C GLU A 136 7.36 -19.88 -11.70
N GLU A 137 7.79 -20.59 -12.75
CA GLU A 137 8.37 -19.95 -13.95
C GLU A 137 7.39 -18.99 -14.65
N ASN A 138 6.11 -19.10 -14.34
CA ASN A 138 5.05 -18.37 -15.01
C ASN A 138 4.64 -17.08 -14.27
N VAL A 139 4.90 -16.96 -12.97
CA VAL A 139 4.45 -15.79 -12.16
C VAL A 139 5.09 -14.50 -12.68
N ARG A 140 6.39 -14.48 -12.86
CA ARG A 140 7.11 -13.29 -13.36
C ARG A 140 6.59 -12.84 -14.72
N SER A 141 6.42 -13.76 -15.64
CA SER A 141 5.94 -13.46 -17.00
C SER A 141 4.47 -13.02 -16.99
N GLN A 142 3.65 -13.61 -16.11
CA GLN A 142 2.26 -13.21 -15.93
C GLN A 142 2.14 -11.82 -15.31
N VAL A 143 2.92 -11.52 -14.27
CA VAL A 143 2.98 -10.18 -13.64
C VAL A 143 3.36 -9.12 -14.66
N SER A 144 4.42 -9.38 -15.44
CA SER A 144 4.88 -8.43 -16.47
C SER A 144 3.83 -8.22 -17.58
N ARG A 145 3.15 -9.27 -18.00
CA ARG A 145 2.05 -9.17 -18.99
C ARG A 145 0.86 -8.39 -18.45
N LEU A 146 0.47 -8.63 -17.20
CA LEU A 146 -0.60 -7.89 -16.55
C LEU A 146 -0.26 -6.42 -16.42
N GLU A 147 0.93 -6.11 -15.91
CA GLU A 147 1.39 -4.72 -15.78
C GLU A 147 1.36 -3.99 -17.13
N LYS A 148 1.88 -4.62 -18.18
CA LYS A 148 1.83 -4.10 -19.54
C LYS A 148 0.39 -3.91 -20.01
N SER A 149 -0.47 -4.92 -19.84
CA SER A 149 -1.88 -4.88 -20.24
C SER A 149 -2.65 -3.74 -19.57
N ILE A 150 -2.36 -3.46 -18.28
CA ILE A 150 -2.98 -2.36 -17.53
C ILE A 150 -2.49 -1.02 -18.08
N ARG A 151 -1.17 -0.88 -18.32
CA ARG A 151 -0.56 0.35 -18.87
C ARG A 151 -0.99 0.63 -20.29
N ASP A 152 -1.09 -0.38 -21.14
CA ASP A 152 -1.54 -0.25 -22.54
C ASP A 152 -2.98 0.28 -22.64
N ARG A 153 -3.80 0.06 -21.59
CA ARG A 153 -5.14 0.63 -21.44
C ARG A 153 -5.15 2.05 -20.85
N GLY A 154 -3.98 2.64 -20.66
CA GLY A 154 -3.81 4.01 -20.22
C GLY A 154 -3.87 4.21 -18.69
N PHE A 155 -3.82 3.15 -17.89
CA PHE A 155 -3.75 3.29 -16.43
C PHE A 155 -2.30 3.44 -15.97
N HIS A 156 -2.07 4.44 -15.13
CA HIS A 156 -0.79 4.61 -14.43
C HIS A 156 -0.74 3.67 -13.22
N VAL A 157 0.03 2.61 -13.34
CA VAL A 157 0.16 1.62 -12.27
C VAL A 157 1.62 1.33 -11.94
N ARG A 158 1.85 0.97 -10.69
CA ARG A 158 3.07 0.35 -10.23
C ARG A 158 2.77 -0.88 -9.38
N ARG A 159 3.63 -1.85 -9.41
CA ARG A 159 3.54 -3.00 -8.52
C ARG A 159 3.80 -2.54 -7.08
N ALA A 160 3.01 -3.02 -6.13
CA ALA A 160 3.20 -2.78 -4.73
C ALA A 160 4.45 -3.53 -4.22
N GLY A 161 5.32 -2.82 -3.53
CA GLY A 161 6.43 -3.41 -2.78
C GLY A 161 5.99 -3.85 -1.38
N GLU A 162 6.91 -4.44 -0.61
CA GLU A 162 6.62 -4.93 0.74
C GLU A 162 6.07 -3.83 1.66
N GLN A 163 6.65 -2.63 1.64
CA GLN A 163 6.19 -1.50 2.46
C GLN A 163 4.79 -1.02 2.05
N ASP A 164 4.50 -1.00 0.75
CA ASP A 164 3.16 -0.68 0.26
C ASP A 164 2.13 -1.70 0.76
N LEU A 165 2.48 -2.99 0.73
CA LEU A 165 1.60 -4.06 1.19
C LEU A 165 1.37 -3.99 2.70
N MET A 166 2.42 -3.73 3.48
CA MET A 166 2.29 -3.51 4.93
C MET A 166 1.34 -2.35 5.23
N ARG A 167 1.50 -1.23 4.51
CA ARG A 167 0.65 -0.06 4.65
C ARG A 167 -0.80 -0.35 4.24
N LEU A 168 -1.03 -0.97 3.08
CA LEU A 168 -2.37 -1.36 2.64
C LEU A 168 -3.07 -2.27 3.64
N LEU A 169 -2.36 -3.26 4.20
CA LEU A 169 -2.90 -4.15 5.22
C LEU A 169 -3.19 -3.40 6.52
N ALA A 170 -2.30 -2.50 6.94
CA ALA A 170 -2.51 -1.70 8.13
C ALA A 170 -3.75 -0.82 7.99
N VAL A 171 -3.91 -0.13 6.86
CA VAL A 171 -5.10 0.70 6.58
C VAL A 171 -6.36 -0.15 6.45
N TYR A 172 -6.28 -1.32 5.83
CA TYR A 172 -7.42 -2.22 5.67
C TYR A 172 -7.97 -2.74 7.00
N TYR A 173 -7.09 -3.02 7.97
CA TYR A 173 -7.46 -3.55 9.29
C TYR A 173 -7.62 -2.46 10.37
N ALA A 174 -7.01 -1.29 10.18
CA ALA A 174 -7.07 -0.16 11.12
C ALA A 174 -7.13 1.16 10.35
N ASN A 175 -8.34 1.68 10.12
CA ASN A 175 -8.64 2.83 9.25
C ASN A 175 -7.96 4.16 9.65
N ASP A 176 -7.38 4.25 10.82
CA ASP A 176 -6.76 5.45 11.37
C ASP A 176 -5.22 5.46 11.29
N VAL A 177 -4.66 4.51 10.55
CA VAL A 177 -3.20 4.42 10.37
C VAL A 177 -2.68 5.56 9.54
N THR A 178 -1.74 6.33 10.11
CA THR A 178 -1.06 7.46 9.47
C THR A 178 0.42 7.19 9.18
N THR A 179 0.94 6.03 9.59
CA THR A 179 2.35 5.70 9.46
C THR A 179 2.70 5.34 8.01
N GLU A 180 3.73 5.97 7.46
CA GLU A 180 4.21 5.68 6.10
C GLU A 180 5.22 4.53 6.05
N ILE A 181 5.90 4.25 7.16
CA ILE A 181 6.93 3.21 7.27
C ILE A 181 6.53 2.25 8.37
N PHE A 182 6.52 0.97 8.04
CA PHE A 182 6.21 -0.10 8.97
C PHE A 182 7.44 -0.96 9.19
N ASP A 183 7.78 -1.20 10.44
CA ASP A 183 8.84 -2.13 10.80
C ASP A 183 8.41 -3.57 10.48
N ARG A 184 9.38 -4.41 10.12
CA ARG A 184 9.17 -5.85 9.97
C ARG A 184 8.94 -6.46 11.34
N PHE A 185 7.69 -6.47 11.74
CA PHE A 185 7.27 -6.90 13.04
C PHE A 185 6.34 -8.10 12.93
N ASP A 186 6.68 -9.21 13.57
CA ASP A 186 5.90 -10.46 13.54
C ASP A 186 4.96 -10.62 14.74
N GLY A 187 4.83 -9.60 15.57
CA GLY A 187 4.00 -9.61 16.77
C GLY A 187 4.72 -10.14 18.01
N GLU A 188 6.00 -10.49 17.95
CA GLU A 188 6.73 -11.06 19.10
C GLU A 188 6.83 -10.09 20.29
N SER A 189 6.91 -8.78 20.05
CA SER A 189 6.98 -7.76 21.13
C SER A 189 5.66 -7.52 21.85
N CYS A 190 4.53 -7.96 21.28
CA CYS A 190 3.22 -7.87 21.92
C CYS A 190 2.89 -9.08 22.79
N VAL A 191 3.74 -10.10 22.81
CA VAL A 191 3.57 -11.26 23.70
C VAL A 191 4.21 -10.93 25.04
N THR A 192 3.46 -10.30 25.93
CA THR A 192 3.81 -10.26 27.35
C THR A 192 3.81 -11.69 27.87
N ASN A 193 4.98 -12.19 28.29
CA ASN A 193 5.06 -13.43 29.05
C ASN A 193 4.36 -13.18 30.39
N GLY A 194 3.07 -13.57 30.49
CA GLY A 194 2.38 -13.72 31.75
C GLY A 194 2.74 -15.04 32.40
#